data_06d277e819ac0ecd29080c0eb650af0f
#
_entry.id   06d277e819ac0ecd29080c0eb650af0f
#
_cell.length_a   1.000
_cell.length_b   1.000
_cell.length_c   1.000
_cell.angle_alpha   90.00
_cell.angle_beta   90.00
_cell.angle_gamma   90.00
#
_symmetry.space_group_name_H-M   'P 1'
#
loop_
_entity.id
_entity.type
_entity.pdbx_description
1 polymer ?
#
loop_
_entity_poly.entity_id
_entity_poly.type
_entity_poly.pdbx_seq_one_letter_code
_entity_poly.pdbx_strand_id
1 'polypeptide(L)'
;ALTFLEEQPQVDPNRLGVYGHSMGGKLTVLTTGSDDRVKAAAPSCGGISDRYNTDPLFRTTIGDDVYLSRIRCPMFFLSPANDFHGRINDLQEAIREVQSPEVRMNCAPHHNHQDTPDYEVATQLWFDQHLKKNFEVPETPSTKLMLREKRRPRFILVPDRSREILSVDVYYTQQGEIVDGPGNMDNTKNRFWHHVKATPGKADWLADISFVNPNRPLWIYANVNYPLEKEVIGAGYYYGIYKADHFTISSPMTMLDSDRLKKLGLADTFKTSAIIEDFSEGWEKEWFHYRENEWARKTHKVYEPRWQAPDGAMLSFEVRTREENTLVVGIDHFAAEVKINGGEDWQKIVLNPGQFTDADGAVLKGWGKIKELRYGPSETVRSKERGSKKRKSFGGPWKGVKPQLRDLRWGVK
;
A
#
# COMPACT_ATOMS: atom_id res chain seq x y z
N ALA A 1 -30.29 -11.11 -4.58
CA ALA A 1 -30.09 -9.67 -4.27
C ALA A 1 -30.47 -8.81 -5.47
N LEU A 2 -29.88 -9.01 -6.67
CA LEU A 2 -30.16 -8.17 -7.85
C LEU A 2 -31.64 -8.19 -8.24
N THR A 3 -32.30 -9.36 -8.30
CA THR A 3 -33.73 -9.49 -8.58
C THR A 3 -34.60 -8.71 -7.59
N PHE A 4 -34.23 -8.77 -6.29
CA PHE A 4 -34.94 -7.98 -5.27
C PHE A 4 -34.75 -6.47 -5.51
N LEU A 5 -33.56 -6.03 -5.92
CA LEU A 5 -33.32 -4.60 -6.22
C LEU A 5 -34.16 -4.12 -7.42
N GLU A 6 -34.21 -4.90 -8.50
CA GLU A 6 -35.00 -4.57 -9.69
C GLU A 6 -36.51 -4.40 -9.40
N GLU A 7 -37.00 -5.12 -8.42
CA GLU A 7 -38.42 -5.05 -7.99
C GLU A 7 -38.74 -3.80 -7.13
N GLN A 8 -37.70 -3.03 -6.72
CA GLN A 8 -37.91 -1.83 -5.89
C GLN A 8 -38.23 -0.62 -6.77
N PRO A 9 -39.34 0.12 -6.49
CA PRO A 9 -39.76 1.24 -7.33
C PRO A 9 -38.76 2.38 -7.47
N GLN A 10 -37.85 2.53 -6.51
CA GLN A 10 -36.82 3.58 -6.46
C GLN A 10 -35.51 3.17 -7.15
N VAL A 11 -35.41 1.93 -7.64
CA VAL A 11 -34.17 1.41 -8.26
C VAL A 11 -34.31 1.46 -9.77
N ASP A 12 -33.28 1.99 -10.43
CA ASP A 12 -33.15 1.88 -11.88
C ASP A 12 -32.43 0.56 -12.23
N PRO A 13 -33.08 -0.41 -12.83
CA PRO A 13 -32.46 -1.72 -13.13
C PRO A 13 -31.35 -1.65 -14.16
N ASN A 14 -31.24 -0.55 -14.90
CA ASN A 14 -30.14 -0.32 -15.85
C ASN A 14 -28.88 0.31 -15.22
N ARG A 15 -28.90 0.57 -13.92
CA ARG A 15 -27.80 1.22 -13.17
C ARG A 15 -27.39 0.44 -11.93
N LEU A 16 -27.32 -0.87 -12.03
CA LEU A 16 -26.89 -1.74 -10.94
C LEU A 16 -25.36 -1.87 -10.94
N GLY A 17 -24.74 -1.56 -9.81
CA GLY A 17 -23.29 -1.74 -9.57
C GLY A 17 -23.04 -2.68 -8.40
N VAL A 18 -21.84 -3.28 -8.38
CA VAL A 18 -21.41 -4.16 -7.28
C VAL A 18 -20.04 -3.74 -6.77
N TYR A 19 -19.95 -3.53 -5.46
CA TYR A 19 -18.72 -3.24 -4.73
C TYR A 19 -18.62 -4.15 -3.52
N GLY A 20 -17.41 -4.54 -3.17
CA GLY A 20 -17.18 -5.28 -1.93
C GLY A 20 -15.68 -5.38 -1.59
N HIS A 21 -15.42 -5.48 -0.28
CA HIS A 21 -14.07 -5.57 0.28
C HIS A 21 -13.77 -6.99 0.77
N SER A 22 -12.55 -7.47 0.58
CA SER A 22 -12.08 -8.77 1.06
C SER A 22 -12.89 -9.93 0.45
N MET A 23 -13.59 -10.72 1.26
CA MET A 23 -14.55 -11.70 0.77
C MET A 23 -15.65 -11.05 -0.10
N GLY A 24 -16.04 -9.80 0.21
CA GLY A 24 -16.94 -9.01 -0.64
C GLY A 24 -16.32 -8.69 -2.00
N GLY A 25 -15.00 -8.48 -2.10
CA GLY A 25 -14.29 -8.35 -3.38
C GLY A 25 -14.39 -9.61 -4.23
N LYS A 26 -14.19 -10.77 -3.60
CA LYS A 26 -14.45 -12.07 -4.26
C LYS A 26 -15.89 -12.20 -4.71
N LEU A 27 -16.87 -11.92 -3.84
CA LEU A 27 -18.29 -11.97 -4.19
C LEU A 27 -18.65 -10.98 -5.31
N THR A 28 -17.97 -9.82 -5.38
CA THR A 28 -18.12 -8.88 -6.49
C THR A 28 -17.74 -9.55 -7.82
N VAL A 29 -16.59 -10.21 -7.89
CA VAL A 29 -16.15 -10.93 -9.09
C VAL A 29 -17.12 -12.06 -9.46
N LEU A 30 -17.50 -12.89 -8.49
CA LEU A 30 -18.42 -14.00 -8.73
C LEU A 30 -19.80 -13.50 -9.22
N THR A 31 -20.36 -12.47 -8.58
CA THR A 31 -21.65 -11.89 -8.96
C THR A 31 -21.58 -11.30 -10.36
N THR A 32 -20.54 -10.51 -10.64
CA THR A 32 -20.39 -9.83 -11.93
C THR A 32 -20.16 -10.81 -13.08
N GLY A 33 -19.40 -11.87 -12.85
CA GLY A 33 -19.17 -12.92 -13.85
C GLY A 33 -20.36 -13.89 -14.04
N SER A 34 -21.39 -13.77 -13.19
CA SER A 34 -22.59 -14.63 -13.25
C SER A 34 -23.85 -13.91 -13.72
N ASP A 35 -23.86 -12.57 -13.75
CA ASP A 35 -25.10 -11.80 -13.95
C ASP A 35 -24.85 -10.51 -14.77
N ASP A 36 -25.29 -10.51 -16.02
CA ASP A 36 -25.13 -9.41 -16.98
C ASP A 36 -25.91 -8.13 -16.63
N ARG A 37 -26.74 -8.17 -15.60
CA ARG A 37 -27.43 -6.97 -15.09
C ARG A 37 -26.48 -6.02 -14.37
N VAL A 38 -25.32 -6.50 -13.93
CA VAL A 38 -24.28 -5.64 -13.37
C VAL A 38 -23.68 -4.74 -14.46
N LYS A 39 -23.74 -3.42 -14.26
CA LYS A 39 -23.27 -2.42 -15.24
C LYS A 39 -21.92 -1.83 -14.93
N ALA A 40 -21.45 -1.95 -13.68
CA ALA A 40 -20.10 -1.60 -13.26
C ALA A 40 -19.75 -2.35 -11.97
N ALA A 41 -18.49 -2.71 -11.79
CA ALA A 41 -18.06 -3.42 -10.60
C ALA A 41 -16.69 -2.94 -10.09
N ALA A 42 -16.49 -3.06 -8.75
CA ALA A 42 -15.25 -2.68 -8.13
C ALA A 42 -14.88 -3.64 -6.97
N PRO A 43 -14.15 -4.72 -7.23
CA PRO A 43 -13.62 -5.58 -6.18
C PRO A 43 -12.46 -4.89 -5.45
N SER A 44 -12.50 -4.89 -4.11
CA SER A 44 -11.46 -4.38 -3.24
C SER A 44 -10.83 -5.50 -2.42
N CYS A 45 -9.51 -5.59 -2.42
CA CYS A 45 -8.73 -6.50 -1.59
C CYS A 45 -9.11 -7.99 -1.74
N GLY A 46 -9.52 -8.43 -2.92
CA GLY A 46 -9.92 -9.82 -3.18
C GLY A 46 -10.47 -10.05 -4.58
N GLY A 47 -10.77 -11.30 -4.90
CA GLY A 47 -11.35 -11.69 -6.18
C GLY A 47 -10.35 -11.87 -7.33
N ILE A 48 -9.05 -12.05 -7.04
CA ILE A 48 -7.99 -12.14 -8.06
C ILE A 48 -6.93 -13.22 -7.78
N SER A 49 -6.95 -13.91 -6.65
CA SER A 49 -5.79 -14.71 -6.19
C SER A 49 -6.04 -16.20 -6.00
N ASP A 50 -7.14 -16.73 -6.50
CA ASP A 50 -7.52 -18.14 -6.29
C ASP A 50 -6.97 -19.11 -7.33
N ARG A 51 -6.39 -18.62 -8.43
CA ARG A 51 -5.97 -19.45 -9.59
C ARG A 51 -4.99 -20.57 -9.25
N TYR A 52 -4.24 -20.43 -8.16
CA TYR A 52 -3.29 -21.44 -7.69
C TYR A 52 -3.84 -22.33 -6.57
N ASN A 53 -5.13 -22.24 -6.26
CA ASN A 53 -5.76 -23.14 -5.31
C ASN A 53 -5.70 -24.58 -5.84
N THR A 54 -5.27 -25.52 -5.02
CA THR A 54 -5.06 -26.93 -5.41
C THR A 54 -6.31 -27.80 -5.30
N ASP A 55 -7.38 -27.31 -4.68
CA ASP A 55 -8.66 -28.02 -4.60
C ASP A 55 -9.42 -27.91 -5.93
N PRO A 56 -9.63 -29.02 -6.66
CA PRO A 56 -10.30 -28.99 -7.95
C PRO A 56 -11.76 -28.53 -7.87
N LEU A 57 -12.47 -28.87 -6.80
CA LEU A 57 -13.88 -28.46 -6.64
C LEU A 57 -13.96 -26.95 -6.41
N PHE A 58 -13.09 -26.41 -5.54
CA PHE A 58 -12.98 -24.98 -5.31
C PHE A 58 -12.70 -24.23 -6.63
N ARG A 59 -11.68 -24.69 -7.37
CA ARG A 59 -11.27 -24.07 -8.66
C ARG A 59 -12.41 -24.02 -9.67
N THR A 60 -13.13 -25.11 -9.85
CA THR A 60 -14.20 -25.20 -10.86
C THR A 60 -15.50 -24.51 -10.47
N THR A 61 -15.73 -24.29 -9.17
CA THR A 61 -17.00 -23.75 -8.65
C THR A 61 -16.94 -22.29 -8.24
N ILE A 62 -15.87 -21.88 -7.54
CA ILE A 62 -15.73 -20.53 -6.95
C ILE A 62 -14.35 -19.89 -7.14
N GLY A 63 -13.49 -20.47 -8.00
CA GLY A 63 -12.22 -19.83 -8.36
C GLY A 63 -12.42 -18.52 -9.11
N ASP A 64 -11.70 -17.49 -8.74
CA ASP A 64 -11.85 -16.14 -9.31
C ASP A 64 -11.66 -16.12 -10.83
N ASP A 65 -10.67 -16.84 -11.34
CA ASP A 65 -10.33 -16.95 -12.77
C ASP A 65 -11.46 -17.51 -13.63
N VAL A 66 -12.33 -18.37 -13.07
CA VAL A 66 -13.52 -18.87 -13.77
C VAL A 66 -14.52 -17.76 -14.07
N TYR A 67 -14.64 -16.79 -13.18
CA TYR A 67 -15.62 -15.70 -13.28
C TYR A 67 -15.05 -14.47 -13.97
N LEU A 68 -13.78 -14.14 -13.74
CA LEU A 68 -13.09 -13.02 -14.39
C LEU A 68 -13.20 -13.06 -15.90
N SER A 69 -13.04 -14.25 -16.51
CA SER A 69 -13.15 -14.45 -17.96
C SER A 69 -14.58 -14.27 -18.53
N ARG A 70 -15.58 -14.12 -17.69
CA ARG A 70 -16.98 -13.89 -18.08
C ARG A 70 -17.42 -12.44 -17.93
N ILE A 71 -16.65 -11.61 -17.24
CA ILE A 71 -17.00 -10.22 -16.95
C ILE A 71 -16.85 -9.36 -18.20
N ARG A 72 -17.91 -8.65 -18.56
CA ARG A 72 -17.97 -7.75 -19.72
C ARG A 72 -18.26 -6.28 -19.35
N CYS A 73 -18.71 -6.02 -18.14
CA CYS A 73 -18.93 -4.64 -17.68
C CYS A 73 -17.64 -3.98 -17.23
N PRO A 74 -17.60 -2.63 -17.14
CA PRO A 74 -16.48 -1.88 -16.60
C PRO A 74 -16.05 -2.33 -15.21
N MET A 75 -14.73 -2.47 -14.99
CA MET A 75 -14.14 -2.97 -13.75
C MET A 75 -13.09 -2.00 -13.18
N PHE A 76 -13.14 -1.79 -11.87
CA PHE A 76 -12.12 -1.03 -11.14
C PHE A 76 -11.54 -1.86 -9.99
N PHE A 77 -10.28 -2.25 -10.08
CA PHE A 77 -9.62 -3.06 -9.06
C PHE A 77 -8.93 -2.20 -8.01
N LEU A 78 -9.22 -2.43 -6.73
CA LEU A 78 -8.49 -1.87 -5.60
C LEU A 78 -7.64 -2.98 -4.98
N SER A 79 -6.31 -2.88 -5.15
CA SER A 79 -5.38 -3.90 -4.67
C SER A 79 -4.17 -3.24 -4.01
N PRO A 80 -4.18 -3.06 -2.67
CA PRO A 80 -3.02 -2.54 -1.95
C PRO A 80 -1.77 -3.37 -2.19
N ALA A 81 -0.61 -2.71 -2.23
CA ALA A 81 0.65 -3.30 -2.66
C ALA A 81 1.12 -4.49 -1.79
N ASN A 82 0.66 -4.55 -0.54
CA ASN A 82 1.01 -5.60 0.42
C ASN A 82 -0.19 -6.46 0.83
N ASP A 83 -1.28 -6.45 0.07
CA ASP A 83 -2.44 -7.28 0.38
C ASP A 83 -2.10 -8.77 0.31
N PHE A 84 -2.53 -9.50 1.34
CA PHE A 84 -2.34 -10.95 1.42
C PHE A 84 -3.42 -11.75 0.67
N HIS A 85 -4.59 -11.13 0.42
CA HIS A 85 -5.75 -11.80 -0.19
C HIS A 85 -5.96 -11.36 -1.64
N GLY A 86 -6.01 -10.04 -1.92
CA GLY A 86 -6.02 -9.49 -3.28
C GLY A 86 -4.61 -9.15 -3.75
N ARG A 87 -3.77 -10.16 -3.97
CA ARG A 87 -2.33 -9.98 -4.16
C ARG A 87 -1.99 -9.27 -5.46
N ILE A 88 -1.20 -8.21 -5.35
CA ILE A 88 -0.84 -7.35 -6.48
C ILE A 88 -0.13 -8.10 -7.63
N ASN A 89 0.60 -9.16 -7.35
CA ASN A 89 1.24 -9.99 -8.37
C ASN A 89 0.24 -10.78 -9.24
N ASP A 90 -0.96 -11.06 -8.73
CA ASP A 90 -2.01 -11.77 -9.46
C ASP A 90 -2.90 -10.82 -10.28
N LEU A 91 -2.87 -9.52 -9.95
CA LEU A 91 -3.76 -8.51 -10.53
C LEU A 91 -3.60 -8.36 -12.06
N GLN A 92 -2.36 -8.44 -12.56
CA GLN A 92 -2.10 -8.28 -13.99
C GLN A 92 -2.71 -9.40 -14.84
N GLU A 93 -2.76 -10.59 -14.30
CA GLU A 93 -3.38 -11.74 -14.95
C GLU A 93 -4.91 -11.62 -14.86
N ALA A 94 -5.44 -11.24 -13.69
CA ALA A 94 -6.85 -10.99 -13.51
C ALA A 94 -7.39 -9.90 -14.47
N ILE A 95 -6.65 -8.80 -14.67
CA ILE A 95 -7.02 -7.75 -15.63
C ILE A 95 -7.07 -8.29 -17.06
N ARG A 96 -6.14 -9.16 -17.46
CA ARG A 96 -6.12 -9.76 -18.80
C ARG A 96 -7.25 -10.76 -19.06
N GLU A 97 -7.77 -11.38 -18.00
CA GLU A 97 -8.90 -12.30 -18.09
C GLU A 97 -10.24 -11.59 -18.31
N VAL A 98 -10.39 -10.38 -17.78
CA VAL A 98 -11.62 -9.58 -17.94
C VAL A 98 -11.84 -9.20 -19.40
N GLN A 99 -13.07 -9.44 -19.90
CA GLN A 99 -13.46 -9.20 -21.30
C GLN A 99 -13.92 -7.76 -21.55
N SER A 100 -13.95 -6.91 -20.52
CA SER A 100 -14.29 -5.50 -20.67
C SER A 100 -13.11 -4.70 -21.25
N PRO A 101 -13.34 -3.77 -22.19
CA PRO A 101 -12.32 -2.83 -22.63
C PRO A 101 -12.02 -1.75 -21.56
N GLU A 102 -12.92 -1.58 -20.61
CA GLU A 102 -12.80 -0.55 -19.57
C GLU A 102 -12.40 -1.20 -18.23
N VAL A 103 -11.10 -1.20 -17.97
CA VAL A 103 -10.55 -1.68 -16.71
C VAL A 103 -9.61 -0.62 -16.14
N ARG A 104 -9.77 -0.32 -14.87
CA ARG A 104 -8.89 0.58 -14.12
C ARG A 104 -8.42 -0.13 -12.86
N MET A 105 -7.36 0.40 -12.27
CA MET A 105 -6.86 -0.08 -10.99
C MET A 105 -6.29 1.06 -10.16
N ASN A 106 -6.28 0.87 -8.85
CA ASN A 106 -5.36 1.58 -7.98
C ASN A 106 -4.68 0.65 -6.97
N CYS A 107 -3.53 1.10 -6.47
CA CYS A 107 -2.64 0.33 -5.65
C CYS A 107 -2.04 1.23 -4.57
N ALA A 108 -2.58 1.16 -3.35
CA ALA A 108 -2.05 1.88 -2.20
C ALA A 108 -0.69 1.29 -1.78
N PRO A 109 0.41 2.07 -1.77
CA PRO A 109 1.74 1.56 -1.42
C PRO A 109 1.80 1.20 0.06
N HIS A 110 2.58 0.16 0.40
CA HIS A 110 2.81 -0.35 1.75
C HIS A 110 1.56 -0.88 2.49
N HIS A 111 0.34 -0.53 2.05
CA HIS A 111 -0.88 -1.00 2.69
C HIS A 111 -1.07 -2.50 2.50
N ASN A 112 -1.55 -3.14 3.55
CA ASN A 112 -2.01 -4.52 3.52
C ASN A 112 -3.51 -4.51 3.18
N HIS A 113 -4.30 -5.33 3.73
CA HIS A 113 -5.72 -5.60 3.48
C HIS A 113 -6.67 -4.43 3.80
N GLN A 114 -6.32 -3.22 3.33
CA GLN A 114 -7.10 -2.00 3.54
C GLN A 114 -6.58 -0.86 2.65
N ASP A 115 -7.47 -0.18 1.96
CA ASP A 115 -7.18 1.06 1.25
C ASP A 115 -7.34 2.29 2.15
N THR A 116 -6.91 3.45 1.67
CA THR A 116 -7.12 4.77 2.27
C THR A 116 -8.13 5.57 1.43
N PRO A 117 -8.73 6.64 1.95
CA PRO A 117 -9.76 7.42 1.27
C PRO A 117 -9.36 7.92 -0.12
N ASP A 118 -8.13 8.35 -0.33
CA ASP A 118 -7.58 8.82 -1.60
C ASP A 118 -7.53 7.73 -2.69
N TYR A 119 -7.53 6.46 -2.29
CA TYR A 119 -7.67 5.33 -3.21
C TYR A 119 -9.13 4.87 -3.32
N GLU A 120 -9.86 4.80 -2.23
CA GLU A 120 -11.23 4.29 -2.21
C GLU A 120 -12.21 5.22 -2.94
N VAL A 121 -11.99 6.55 -2.91
CA VAL A 121 -12.81 7.52 -3.63
C VAL A 121 -12.88 7.24 -5.13
N ALA A 122 -11.84 6.69 -5.73
CA ALA A 122 -11.82 6.32 -7.14
C ALA A 122 -12.93 5.30 -7.49
N THR A 123 -13.32 4.44 -6.55
CA THR A 123 -14.45 3.52 -6.71
C THR A 123 -15.78 4.27 -6.83
N GLN A 124 -16.00 5.28 -5.99
CA GLN A 124 -17.20 6.12 -6.08
C GLN A 124 -17.24 6.85 -7.43
N LEU A 125 -16.13 7.44 -7.86
CA LEU A 125 -16.01 8.12 -9.15
C LEU A 125 -16.22 7.17 -10.32
N TRP A 126 -15.79 5.91 -10.20
CA TRP A 126 -16.07 4.86 -11.18
C TRP A 126 -17.56 4.61 -11.37
N PHE A 127 -18.31 4.51 -10.27
CA PHE A 127 -19.77 4.39 -10.33
C PHE A 127 -20.44 5.67 -10.80
N ASP A 128 -19.89 6.83 -10.48
CA ASP A 128 -20.37 8.12 -11.02
C ASP A 128 -20.23 8.19 -12.55
N GLN A 129 -19.13 7.66 -13.10
CA GLN A 129 -18.96 7.53 -14.55
C GLN A 129 -19.97 6.56 -15.16
N HIS A 130 -20.03 5.32 -14.67
CA HIS A 130 -20.75 4.26 -15.38
C HIS A 130 -22.24 4.19 -15.06
N LEU A 131 -22.65 4.58 -13.86
CA LEU A 131 -24.05 4.52 -13.44
C LEU A 131 -24.75 5.87 -13.48
N LYS A 132 -24.05 6.99 -13.21
CA LYS A 132 -24.66 8.33 -13.20
C LYS A 132 -24.31 9.15 -14.46
N LYS A 133 -23.24 8.80 -15.18
CA LYS A 133 -22.76 9.52 -16.38
C LYS A 133 -22.39 10.99 -16.11
N ASN A 134 -21.85 11.29 -14.92
CA ASN A 134 -21.52 12.65 -14.48
C ASN A 134 -20.04 12.83 -14.08
N PHE A 135 -19.21 11.84 -14.33
CA PHE A 135 -17.77 11.89 -14.13
C PHE A 135 -17.06 11.17 -15.28
N GLU A 136 -15.80 11.51 -15.51
CA GLU A 136 -14.91 10.82 -16.45
C GLU A 136 -13.60 10.48 -15.73
N VAL A 137 -13.35 9.19 -15.55
CA VAL A 137 -12.14 8.65 -14.90
C VAL A 137 -11.05 8.55 -15.96
N PRO A 138 -9.84 9.11 -15.71
CA PRO A 138 -8.72 9.01 -16.65
C PRO A 138 -8.38 7.58 -17.05
N GLU A 139 -7.80 7.43 -18.23
CA GLU A 139 -7.32 6.15 -18.73
C GLU A 139 -6.18 5.58 -17.88
N THR A 140 -6.06 4.26 -17.86
CA THR A 140 -4.93 3.59 -17.20
C THR A 140 -3.61 4.06 -17.82
N PRO A 141 -2.64 4.57 -17.02
CA PRO A 141 -1.37 5.04 -17.56
C PRO A 141 -0.60 3.91 -18.24
N SER A 142 -0.02 4.19 -19.41
CA SER A 142 0.87 3.26 -20.07
C SER A 142 2.29 3.37 -19.54
N THR A 143 3.01 2.24 -19.47
CA THR A 143 4.36 2.20 -18.91
C THR A 143 5.35 1.48 -19.81
N LYS A 144 6.62 1.89 -19.72
CA LYS A 144 7.74 1.21 -20.36
C LYS A 144 8.95 1.24 -19.44
N LEU A 145 9.57 0.08 -19.23
CA LEU A 145 10.86 -0.03 -18.55
C LEU A 145 11.99 -0.06 -19.58
N MET A 146 12.81 0.98 -19.56
CA MET A 146 14.00 1.07 -20.40
C MET A 146 15.20 0.50 -19.67
N LEU A 147 15.74 -0.58 -20.20
CA LEU A 147 16.90 -1.29 -19.67
C LEU A 147 18.12 -1.03 -20.58
N ARG A 148 19.23 -0.63 -19.97
CA ARG A 148 20.52 -0.43 -20.65
C ARG A 148 21.62 -1.08 -19.83
N GLU A 149 22.59 -1.69 -20.52
CA GLU A 149 23.74 -2.28 -19.86
C GLU A 149 24.46 -1.26 -18.95
N LYS A 150 24.81 -1.70 -17.76
CA LYS A 150 25.58 -0.93 -16.75
C LYS A 150 24.94 0.42 -16.36
N ARG A 151 23.66 0.63 -16.65
CA ARG A 151 22.92 1.85 -16.27
C ARG A 151 21.71 1.51 -15.43
N ARG A 152 21.27 2.44 -14.59
CA ARG A 152 20.03 2.31 -13.83
C ARG A 152 18.86 2.12 -14.80
N PRO A 153 17.93 1.20 -14.51
CA PRO A 153 16.67 1.11 -15.24
C PRO A 153 15.93 2.44 -15.19
N ARG A 154 15.34 2.83 -16.29
CA ARG A 154 14.49 4.02 -16.36
C ARG A 154 13.05 3.61 -16.62
N PHE A 155 12.18 3.96 -15.69
CA PHE A 155 10.74 3.76 -15.82
C PHE A 155 10.14 4.99 -16.50
N ILE A 156 9.39 4.75 -17.56
CA ILE A 156 8.73 5.77 -18.37
C ILE A 156 7.23 5.55 -18.22
N LEU A 157 6.50 6.59 -17.91
CA LEU A 157 5.06 6.56 -17.74
C LEU A 157 4.43 7.65 -18.62
N VAL A 158 3.39 7.28 -19.37
CA VAL A 158 2.54 8.21 -20.12
C VAL A 158 1.16 8.19 -19.46
N PRO A 159 0.83 9.22 -18.66
CA PRO A 159 -0.48 9.36 -18.04
C PRO A 159 -1.52 9.88 -19.01
N ASP A 160 -2.78 9.62 -18.73
CA ASP A 160 -3.87 10.36 -19.34
C ASP A 160 -3.83 11.83 -18.88
N ARG A 161 -3.93 12.75 -19.81
CA ARG A 161 -3.91 14.20 -19.59
C ARG A 161 -5.27 14.87 -19.80
N SER A 162 -6.33 14.10 -19.79
CA SER A 162 -7.70 14.63 -19.81
C SER A 162 -8.01 15.53 -18.60
N ARG A 163 -7.21 15.37 -17.53
CA ARG A 163 -7.23 16.19 -16.32
C ARG A 163 -5.85 16.68 -15.94
N GLU A 164 -5.79 17.72 -15.12
CA GLU A 164 -4.54 18.16 -14.48
C GLU A 164 -3.93 17.01 -13.66
N ILE A 165 -2.60 16.94 -13.63
CA ILE A 165 -1.86 15.94 -12.87
C ILE A 165 -1.15 16.64 -11.71
N LEU A 166 -1.49 16.26 -10.47
CA LEU A 166 -0.85 16.78 -9.26
C LEU A 166 0.56 16.21 -9.07
N SER A 167 0.68 14.91 -9.21
CA SER A 167 1.97 14.21 -9.09
C SER A 167 1.94 12.85 -9.79
N VAL A 168 3.14 12.35 -10.10
CA VAL A 168 3.37 10.98 -10.52
C VAL A 168 4.40 10.38 -9.57
N ASP A 169 3.98 9.42 -8.78
CA ASP A 169 4.76 8.73 -7.76
C ASP A 169 5.06 7.30 -8.22
N VAL A 170 6.33 6.96 -8.37
CA VAL A 170 6.77 5.62 -8.77
C VAL A 170 7.19 4.83 -7.55
N TYR A 171 6.63 3.62 -7.42
CA TYR A 171 6.95 2.70 -6.34
C TYR A 171 7.59 1.43 -6.90
N TYR A 172 8.64 0.95 -6.23
CA TYR A 172 9.31 -0.27 -6.65
C TYR A 172 9.83 -1.06 -5.46
N THR A 173 9.95 -2.38 -5.64
CA THR A 173 10.46 -3.28 -4.61
C THR A 173 11.30 -4.41 -5.23
N GLN A 174 12.24 -4.93 -4.45
CA GLN A 174 12.93 -6.18 -4.73
C GLN A 174 12.53 -7.31 -3.75
N GLN A 175 11.46 -7.10 -3.01
CA GLN A 175 10.86 -8.09 -2.09
C GLN A 175 9.58 -8.70 -2.70
N GLY A 176 9.47 -8.70 -4.04
CA GLY A 176 8.29 -9.17 -4.75
C GLY A 176 8.04 -10.68 -4.65
N GLU A 177 9.09 -11.50 -4.56
CA GLU A 177 8.95 -12.94 -4.50
C GLU A 177 8.19 -13.42 -3.27
N ILE A 178 7.29 -14.38 -3.51
CA ILE A 178 6.66 -15.18 -2.47
C ILE A 178 7.53 -16.42 -2.30
N VAL A 179 8.33 -16.46 -1.24
CA VAL A 179 9.40 -17.45 -1.08
C VAL A 179 8.86 -18.85 -0.76
N ASP A 180 7.71 -18.97 -0.10
CA ASP A 180 7.22 -20.25 0.45
C ASP A 180 5.82 -20.65 -0.01
N GLY A 181 5.49 -20.36 -1.26
CA GLY A 181 4.22 -20.77 -1.85
C GLY A 181 3.00 -19.96 -1.38
N PRO A 182 1.79 -20.41 -1.75
CA PRO A 182 0.56 -19.61 -1.60
C PRO A 182 0.15 -19.31 -0.15
N GLY A 183 0.76 -19.92 0.84
CA GLY A 183 0.47 -19.70 2.26
C GLY A 183 1.35 -18.66 2.95
N ASN A 184 2.41 -18.14 2.32
CA ASN A 184 3.32 -17.19 2.97
C ASN A 184 2.82 -15.74 2.89
N MET A 185 1.80 -15.43 3.66
CA MET A 185 1.26 -14.09 3.81
C MET A 185 2.22 -13.11 4.49
N ASP A 186 3.17 -13.58 5.27
CA ASP A 186 4.12 -12.73 6.01
C ASP A 186 5.04 -11.96 5.08
N ASN A 187 5.50 -12.58 4.01
CA ASN A 187 6.33 -11.92 3.01
C ASN A 187 5.56 -10.79 2.29
N THR A 188 4.30 -11.04 1.95
CA THR A 188 3.46 -10.04 1.28
C THR A 188 3.22 -8.82 2.16
N LYS A 189 2.86 -9.02 3.43
CA LYS A 189 2.45 -7.95 4.36
C LYS A 189 3.52 -6.92 4.66
N ASN A 190 4.79 -7.29 4.61
CA ASN A 190 5.89 -6.47 5.11
C ASN A 190 6.83 -5.99 4.00
N ARG A 191 6.45 -6.09 2.73
CA ARG A 191 7.23 -5.55 1.62
C ARG A 191 7.45 -4.06 1.80
N PHE A 192 8.69 -3.63 1.66
CA PHE A 192 8.99 -2.22 1.53
C PHE A 192 8.96 -1.82 0.05
N TRP A 193 8.32 -0.71 -0.23
CA TRP A 193 8.27 -0.11 -1.55
C TRP A 193 9.05 1.21 -1.54
N HIS A 194 10.15 1.25 -2.26
CA HIS A 194 10.90 2.49 -2.47
C HIS A 194 10.06 3.46 -3.29
N HIS A 195 10.15 4.74 -2.97
CA HIS A 195 9.48 5.82 -3.68
C HIS A 195 10.47 6.61 -4.54
N VAL A 196 10.07 6.97 -5.74
CA VAL A 196 10.74 7.96 -6.61
C VAL A 196 9.68 8.88 -7.19
N LYS A 197 9.81 10.17 -6.93
CA LYS A 197 9.01 11.19 -7.62
C LYS A 197 9.46 11.25 -9.07
N ALA A 198 8.56 10.96 -10.01
CA ALA A 198 8.87 11.04 -11.42
C ALA A 198 9.05 12.50 -11.87
N THR A 199 9.94 12.72 -12.82
CA THR A 199 10.18 14.02 -13.41
C THR A 199 9.38 14.16 -14.70
N PRO A 200 8.62 15.27 -14.90
CA PRO A 200 7.84 15.46 -16.11
C PRO A 200 8.74 15.69 -17.33
N GLY A 201 8.47 14.98 -18.43
CA GLY A 201 8.98 15.19 -19.75
C GLY A 201 7.97 15.95 -20.63
N LYS A 202 8.15 15.93 -21.96
CA LYS A 202 7.21 16.58 -22.90
C LYS A 202 5.84 15.89 -22.93
N ALA A 203 5.83 14.56 -23.05
CA ALA A 203 4.61 13.75 -23.13
C ALA A 203 4.57 12.64 -22.08
N ASP A 204 5.65 12.38 -21.39
CA ASP A 204 5.88 11.30 -20.46
C ASP A 204 6.39 11.80 -19.10
N TRP A 205 6.54 10.89 -18.16
CA TRP A 205 7.18 11.10 -16.88
C TRP A 205 8.27 10.04 -16.70
N LEU A 206 9.39 10.43 -16.12
CA LEU A 206 10.60 9.63 -16.04
C LEU A 206 11.02 9.41 -14.61
N ALA A 207 11.36 8.16 -14.24
CA ALA A 207 11.95 7.81 -12.97
C ALA A 207 13.16 6.88 -13.17
N ASP A 208 14.31 7.26 -12.62
CA ASP A 208 15.48 6.39 -12.59
C ASP A 208 15.43 5.50 -11.35
N ILE A 209 15.41 4.18 -11.58
CA ILE A 209 15.21 3.18 -10.53
C ILE A 209 16.57 2.76 -9.96
N SER A 210 16.72 2.93 -8.66
CA SER A 210 17.84 2.35 -7.93
C SER A 210 17.47 0.95 -7.45
N PHE A 211 18.41 0.04 -7.34
CA PHE A 211 18.13 -1.27 -6.79
C PHE A 211 19.29 -1.82 -5.97
N VAL A 212 18.95 -2.71 -5.05
CA VAL A 212 19.85 -3.21 -4.02
C VAL A 212 20.63 -4.41 -4.52
N ASN A 213 19.98 -5.31 -5.28
CA ASN A 213 20.56 -6.61 -5.60
C ASN A 213 20.09 -7.14 -6.96
N PRO A 214 20.99 -7.37 -7.94
CA PRO A 214 20.62 -7.93 -9.24
C PRO A 214 20.13 -9.40 -9.16
N ASN A 215 20.33 -10.07 -8.03
CA ASN A 215 19.85 -11.44 -7.80
C ASN A 215 18.41 -11.53 -7.32
N ARG A 216 17.71 -10.39 -7.18
CA ARG A 216 16.30 -10.34 -6.78
C ARG A 216 15.45 -9.75 -7.90
N PRO A 217 14.18 -10.15 -8.04
CA PRO A 217 13.28 -9.56 -9.01
C PRO A 217 13.07 -8.07 -8.70
N LEU A 218 12.64 -7.32 -9.69
CA LEU A 218 12.28 -5.90 -9.57
C LEU A 218 10.83 -5.72 -10.00
N TRP A 219 9.99 -5.25 -9.12
CA TRP A 219 8.60 -4.92 -9.37
C TRP A 219 8.41 -3.41 -9.27
N ILE A 220 7.72 -2.82 -10.24
CA ILE A 220 7.56 -1.36 -10.37
C ILE A 220 6.14 -1.05 -10.81
N TYR A 221 5.52 -0.05 -10.21
CA TYR A 221 4.29 0.58 -10.69
C TYR A 221 4.32 2.08 -10.37
N ALA A 222 3.38 2.83 -10.90
CA ALA A 222 3.24 4.24 -10.61
C ALA A 222 1.80 4.60 -10.26
N ASN A 223 1.66 5.61 -9.41
CA ASN A 223 0.41 6.26 -9.06
C ASN A 223 0.38 7.65 -9.69
N VAL A 224 -0.67 7.94 -10.44
CA VAL A 224 -0.96 9.27 -10.98
C VAL A 224 -2.07 9.88 -10.14
N ASN A 225 -1.78 11.01 -9.50
CA ASN A 225 -2.71 11.72 -8.64
C ASN A 225 -3.37 12.86 -9.42
N TYR A 226 -4.70 12.88 -9.44
CA TYR A 226 -5.53 13.85 -10.13
C TYR A 226 -6.34 14.67 -9.13
N PRO A 227 -6.43 16.00 -9.27
CA PRO A 227 -7.27 16.83 -8.41
C PRO A 227 -8.76 16.57 -8.69
N LEU A 228 -9.57 16.79 -7.68
CA LEU A 228 -11.01 16.92 -7.81
C LEU A 228 -11.40 18.40 -7.86
N GLU A 229 -12.29 18.78 -8.76
CA GLU A 229 -12.78 20.16 -8.85
C GLU A 229 -13.53 20.61 -7.59
N LYS A 230 -14.09 19.64 -6.88
CA LYS A 230 -14.78 19.80 -5.60
C LYS A 230 -14.47 18.63 -4.71
N GLU A 231 -14.37 18.89 -3.41
CA GLU A 231 -14.25 17.84 -2.40
C GLU A 231 -15.38 16.82 -2.55
N VAL A 232 -15.03 15.56 -2.62
CA VAL A 232 -15.96 14.43 -2.65
C VAL A 232 -16.10 13.85 -1.25
N ILE A 233 -17.33 13.68 -0.81
CA ILE A 233 -17.64 12.99 0.44
C ILE A 233 -17.98 11.53 0.10
N GLY A 234 -17.23 10.60 0.64
CA GLY A 234 -17.42 9.17 0.49
C GLY A 234 -17.65 8.47 1.83
N ALA A 235 -17.93 7.18 1.77
CA ALA A 235 -18.07 6.32 2.95
C ALA A 235 -17.30 5.03 2.72
N GLY A 236 -16.24 4.84 3.48
CA GLY A 236 -15.37 3.68 3.43
C GLY A 236 -15.70 2.63 4.47
N TYR A 237 -15.33 1.39 4.19
CA TYR A 237 -15.57 0.26 5.08
C TYR A 237 -14.88 0.44 6.45
N TYR A 238 -13.67 0.97 6.47
CA TYR A 238 -12.86 1.14 7.69
C TYR A 238 -12.88 2.54 8.28
N TYR A 239 -13.21 3.57 7.46
CA TYR A 239 -13.04 4.98 7.87
C TYR A 239 -14.36 5.65 8.21
N GLY A 240 -15.49 5.06 7.82
CA GLY A 240 -16.77 5.74 7.85
C GLY A 240 -16.82 6.85 6.78
N ILE A 241 -17.36 8.01 7.14
CA ILE A 241 -17.43 9.16 6.23
C ILE A 241 -16.05 9.80 6.11
N TYR A 242 -15.58 9.98 4.87
CA TYR A 242 -14.33 10.66 4.54
C TYR A 242 -14.53 11.76 3.51
N LYS A 243 -13.52 12.58 3.34
CA LYS A 243 -13.46 13.65 2.35
C LYS A 243 -12.19 13.48 1.52
N ALA A 244 -12.31 13.68 0.21
CA ALA A 244 -11.18 13.61 -0.71
C ALA A 244 -11.22 14.81 -1.67
N ASP A 245 -10.07 15.44 -1.87
CA ASP A 245 -9.83 16.52 -2.82
C ASP A 245 -9.04 16.09 -4.06
N HIS A 246 -8.59 14.85 -4.05
CA HIS A 246 -7.89 14.19 -5.16
C HIS A 246 -8.21 12.70 -5.20
N PHE A 247 -7.81 12.03 -6.28
CA PHE A 247 -7.92 10.58 -6.45
C PHE A 247 -6.73 10.04 -7.23
N THR A 248 -6.51 8.73 -7.13
CA THR A 248 -5.36 8.05 -7.72
C THR A 248 -5.79 7.04 -8.77
N ILE A 249 -5.06 6.99 -9.89
CA ILE A 249 -5.10 5.90 -10.87
C ILE A 249 -3.71 5.29 -10.96
N SER A 250 -3.60 3.98 -10.80
CA SER A 250 -2.32 3.27 -10.86
C SER A 250 -2.04 2.70 -12.24
N SER A 251 -0.77 2.62 -12.58
CA SER A 251 -0.32 1.90 -13.76
C SER A 251 -0.33 0.39 -13.53
N PRO A 252 -0.35 -0.42 -14.60
CA PRO A 252 0.01 -1.82 -14.51
C PRO A 252 1.38 -2.01 -13.87
N MET A 253 1.54 -3.14 -13.15
CA MET A 253 2.81 -3.48 -12.55
C MET A 253 3.76 -4.08 -13.59
N THR A 254 4.96 -3.55 -13.68
CA THR A 254 6.07 -4.14 -14.42
C THR A 254 6.85 -5.04 -13.49
N MET A 255 6.88 -6.33 -13.80
CA MET A 255 7.66 -7.34 -13.05
C MET A 255 8.82 -7.83 -13.91
N LEU A 256 10.02 -7.74 -13.37
CA LEU A 256 11.25 -8.17 -14.04
C LEU A 256 11.96 -9.20 -13.16
N ASP A 257 12.22 -10.36 -13.73
CA ASP A 257 12.93 -11.44 -13.03
C ASP A 257 14.42 -11.12 -12.82
N SER A 258 15.04 -11.81 -11.86
CA SER A 258 16.45 -11.61 -11.51
C SER A 258 17.40 -12.01 -12.65
N ASP A 259 17.06 -12.99 -13.47
CA ASP A 259 17.95 -13.46 -14.54
C ASP A 259 18.13 -12.39 -15.61
N ARG A 260 17.08 -11.63 -15.90
CA ARG A 260 17.17 -10.51 -16.82
C ARG A 260 18.00 -9.36 -16.25
N LEU A 261 17.89 -9.09 -14.94
CA LEU A 261 18.72 -8.10 -14.26
C LEU A 261 20.20 -8.47 -14.29
N LYS A 262 20.55 -9.74 -14.01
CA LYS A 262 21.92 -10.26 -14.08
C LYS A 262 22.53 -10.12 -15.48
N LYS A 263 21.79 -10.48 -16.51
CA LYS A 263 22.24 -10.40 -17.92
C LYS A 263 22.61 -8.98 -18.35
N LEU A 264 22.05 -7.96 -17.71
CA LEU A 264 22.35 -6.55 -17.99
C LEU A 264 23.63 -6.06 -17.32
N GLY A 265 24.27 -6.88 -16.49
CA GLY A 265 25.50 -6.49 -15.77
C GLY A 265 25.29 -5.25 -14.88
N LEU A 266 24.10 -5.10 -14.33
CA LEU A 266 23.77 -3.96 -13.47
C LEU A 266 24.46 -4.11 -12.13
N ALA A 267 25.17 -3.08 -11.72
CA ALA A 267 25.76 -3.02 -10.40
C ALA A 267 24.71 -2.62 -9.36
N ASP A 268 24.89 -3.12 -8.16
CA ASP A 268 24.17 -2.64 -6.99
C ASP A 268 24.36 -1.12 -6.83
N THR A 269 23.27 -0.39 -6.79
CA THR A 269 23.25 1.06 -6.68
C THR A 269 22.89 1.57 -5.29
N PHE A 270 22.43 0.67 -4.41
CA PHE A 270 22.16 0.97 -3.02
C PHE A 270 23.23 0.39 -2.11
N LYS A 271 23.81 1.26 -1.30
CA LYS A 271 24.65 0.86 -0.16
C LYS A 271 23.79 0.81 1.11
N THR A 272 24.22 0.02 2.08
CA THR A 272 23.68 0.06 3.43
C THR A 272 23.73 1.49 3.98
N SER A 273 22.73 1.88 4.74
CA SER A 273 22.64 3.21 5.34
C SER A 273 22.27 3.09 6.81
N ALA A 274 23.01 3.79 7.65
CA ALA A 274 22.62 3.96 9.04
C ALA A 274 21.43 4.92 9.19
N ILE A 275 21.25 5.87 8.27
CA ILE A 275 20.11 6.79 8.26
C ILE A 275 18.91 6.04 7.68
N ILE A 276 17.91 5.82 8.54
CA ILE A 276 16.62 5.19 8.17
C ILE A 276 15.73 6.22 7.53
N GLU A 277 15.65 7.43 8.13
CA GLU A 277 14.81 8.53 7.66
C GLU A 277 15.40 9.88 8.11
N ASP A 278 15.51 10.80 7.17
CA ASP A 278 15.94 12.17 7.45
C ASP A 278 14.78 13.16 7.61
N PHE A 279 13.56 12.70 7.28
CA PHE A 279 12.31 13.48 7.28
C PHE A 279 12.34 14.68 6.33
N SER A 280 13.09 14.58 5.24
CA SER A 280 13.04 15.56 4.15
C SER A 280 11.69 15.55 3.42
N GLU A 281 11.47 16.52 2.54
CA GLU A 281 10.23 16.64 1.78
C GLU A 281 9.86 15.32 1.05
N GLY A 282 8.65 14.86 1.24
CA GLY A 282 8.11 13.64 0.61
C GLY A 282 8.42 12.35 1.36
N TRP A 283 9.02 12.42 2.55
CA TRP A 283 9.32 11.24 3.37
C TRP A 283 8.09 10.37 3.65
N GLU A 284 6.90 10.97 3.76
CA GLU A 284 5.63 10.26 4.00
C GLU A 284 5.30 9.24 2.89
N LYS A 285 5.87 9.38 1.70
CA LYS A 285 5.64 8.44 0.58
C LYS A 285 6.20 7.03 0.84
N GLU A 286 7.15 6.90 1.75
CA GLU A 286 7.72 5.63 2.21
C GLU A 286 7.22 5.19 3.59
N TRP A 287 6.23 5.91 4.11
CA TRP A 287 5.53 5.61 5.34
C TRP A 287 4.02 5.52 5.07
N PHE A 288 3.30 4.81 5.90
CA PHE A 288 1.86 4.63 5.72
C PHE A 288 1.10 4.72 7.04
N HIS A 289 -0.21 4.89 6.94
CA HIS A 289 -1.15 4.88 8.06
C HIS A 289 -2.50 4.35 7.55
N TYR A 290 -3.35 3.95 8.50
CA TYR A 290 -4.70 3.50 8.20
C TYR A 290 -5.78 4.50 8.63
N ARG A 291 -5.39 5.67 9.14
CA ARG A 291 -6.30 6.71 9.61
C ARG A 291 -5.76 8.08 9.26
N GLU A 292 -6.41 8.79 8.37
CA GLU A 292 -5.96 10.08 7.84
C GLU A 292 -5.75 11.16 8.90
N ASN A 293 -6.66 11.25 9.87
CA ASN A 293 -6.63 12.28 10.89
C ASN A 293 -5.57 12.06 11.99
N GLU A 294 -4.85 10.93 11.94
CA GLU A 294 -3.79 10.62 12.88
C GLU A 294 -2.41 10.91 12.27
N TRP A 295 -1.53 11.53 13.08
CA TRP A 295 -0.15 11.74 12.65
C TRP A 295 0.74 10.50 12.83
N ALA A 296 0.24 9.44 13.45
CA ALA A 296 0.92 8.15 13.57
C ALA A 296 1.33 7.60 12.20
N ARG A 297 2.53 7.03 12.12
CA ARG A 297 3.10 6.48 10.87
C ARG A 297 3.79 5.16 11.13
N LYS A 298 3.81 4.34 10.08
CA LYS A 298 4.46 3.02 10.02
C LYS A 298 5.34 2.92 8.80
N THR A 299 6.41 2.14 8.88
CA THR A 299 7.25 1.82 7.73
C THR A 299 7.84 0.41 7.82
N HIS A 300 8.07 -0.20 6.68
CA HIS A 300 8.82 -1.45 6.55
C HIS A 300 10.28 -1.22 6.14
N LYS A 301 10.81 0.01 6.22
CA LYS A 301 12.22 0.32 5.92
C LYS A 301 13.19 -0.59 6.67
N VAL A 302 12.91 -0.86 7.93
CA VAL A 302 13.76 -1.71 8.79
C VAL A 302 13.81 -3.18 8.35
N TYR A 303 12.88 -3.62 7.49
CA TYR A 303 12.88 -4.94 6.87
C TYR A 303 13.69 -4.98 5.56
N GLU A 304 13.96 -3.84 4.96
CA GLU A 304 14.77 -3.73 3.74
C GLU A 304 16.26 -3.86 4.07
N PRO A 305 17.03 -4.68 3.34
CA PRO A 305 18.45 -4.90 3.61
C PRO A 305 19.28 -3.63 3.73
N ARG A 306 18.89 -2.57 3.03
CA ARG A 306 19.58 -1.27 3.09
C ARG A 306 19.65 -0.68 4.50
N TRP A 307 18.60 -0.85 5.29
CA TRP A 307 18.43 -0.24 6.62
C TRP A 307 18.39 -1.25 7.77
N GLN A 308 18.91 -2.44 7.55
CA GLN A 308 19.03 -3.41 8.65
C GLN A 308 19.98 -2.88 9.72
N ALA A 309 19.60 -3.08 10.97
CA ALA A 309 20.40 -2.63 12.10
C ALA A 309 21.73 -3.39 12.18
N PRO A 310 22.86 -2.70 12.34
CA PRO A 310 24.14 -3.35 12.68
C PRO A 310 24.06 -4.00 14.07
N ASP A 311 24.93 -4.94 14.33
CA ASP A 311 25.06 -5.56 15.65
C ASP A 311 25.39 -4.51 16.72
N GLY A 312 24.67 -4.58 17.84
CA GLY A 312 24.84 -3.64 18.95
C GLY A 312 24.32 -2.23 18.70
N ALA A 313 23.61 -2.01 17.59
CA ALA A 313 23.06 -0.70 17.27
C ALA A 313 22.08 -0.18 18.33
N MET A 314 21.96 1.14 18.38
CA MET A 314 20.94 1.89 19.10
C MET A 314 20.06 2.60 18.08
N LEU A 315 18.74 2.62 18.29
CA LEU A 315 17.84 3.45 17.50
C LEU A 315 17.88 4.88 18.04
N SER A 316 18.24 5.85 17.23
CA SER A 316 18.26 7.25 17.65
C SER A 316 17.53 8.15 16.66
N PHE A 317 16.93 9.20 17.18
CA PHE A 317 16.30 10.28 16.41
C PHE A 317 16.22 11.55 17.25
N GLU A 318 15.92 12.66 16.62
CA GLU A 318 15.65 13.91 17.32
C GLU A 318 14.17 14.27 17.15
N VAL A 319 13.58 14.78 18.24
CA VAL A 319 12.17 15.17 18.29
C VAL A 319 12.01 16.52 18.94
N ARG A 320 11.03 17.29 18.46
CA ARG A 320 10.63 18.57 19.03
C ARG A 320 9.12 18.68 19.06
N THR A 321 8.59 19.15 20.19
CA THR A 321 7.16 19.42 20.38
C THR A 321 6.97 20.59 21.33
N ARG A 322 5.96 21.42 21.13
CA ARG A 322 5.71 22.59 21.99
C ARG A 322 5.27 22.22 23.41
N GLU A 323 4.54 21.11 23.54
CA GLU A 323 3.97 20.66 24.81
C GLU A 323 4.62 19.35 25.25
N GLU A 324 4.65 19.14 26.58
CA GLU A 324 5.07 17.87 27.15
C GLU A 324 4.13 16.76 26.70
N ASN A 325 4.70 15.68 26.15
CA ASN A 325 3.97 14.55 25.59
C ASN A 325 4.68 13.22 25.85
N THR A 326 3.99 12.13 25.57
CA THR A 326 4.58 10.80 25.47
C THR A 326 4.50 10.34 24.03
N LEU A 327 5.67 10.11 23.41
CA LEU A 327 5.78 9.49 22.10
C LEU A 327 5.88 7.96 22.27
N VAL A 328 5.11 7.22 21.51
CA VAL A 328 5.26 5.76 21.46
C VAL A 328 6.03 5.37 20.20
N VAL A 329 7.09 4.58 20.39
CA VAL A 329 7.84 3.94 19.30
C VAL A 329 7.51 2.45 19.33
N GLY A 330 7.02 1.91 18.21
CA GLY A 330 6.66 0.50 18.07
C GLY A 330 7.62 -0.24 17.14
N ILE A 331 7.97 -1.46 17.48
CA ILE A 331 8.75 -2.39 16.66
C ILE A 331 8.01 -3.72 16.62
N ASP A 332 7.51 -4.12 15.46
CA ASP A 332 6.69 -5.33 15.28
C ASP A 332 5.54 -5.37 16.32
N HIS A 333 5.60 -6.28 17.29
CA HIS A 333 4.62 -6.40 18.39
C HIS A 333 5.16 -5.95 19.75
N PHE A 334 6.21 -5.12 19.73
CA PHE A 334 6.76 -4.47 20.92
C PHE A 334 6.56 -2.95 20.83
N ALA A 335 6.53 -2.29 21.98
CA ALA A 335 6.50 -0.83 22.04
C ALA A 335 7.29 -0.30 23.23
N ALA A 336 7.76 0.94 23.10
CA ALA A 336 8.40 1.72 24.14
C ALA A 336 7.77 3.11 24.22
N GLU A 337 7.63 3.64 25.44
CA GLU A 337 7.21 5.02 25.70
C GLU A 337 8.42 5.92 25.90
N VAL A 338 8.39 7.07 25.26
CA VAL A 338 9.41 8.11 25.36
C VAL A 338 8.76 9.41 25.84
N LYS A 339 9.13 9.86 27.03
CA LYS A 339 8.71 11.17 27.53
C LYS A 339 9.47 12.26 26.77
N ILE A 340 8.75 13.26 26.30
CA ILE A 340 9.29 14.39 25.56
C ILE A 340 8.89 15.66 26.29
N ASN A 341 9.88 16.47 26.63
CA ASN A 341 9.63 17.79 27.22
C ASN A 341 9.05 18.74 26.16
N GLY A 342 8.16 19.61 26.57
CA GLY A 342 7.70 20.71 25.72
C GLY A 342 8.79 21.76 25.53
N GLY A 343 8.74 22.49 24.42
CA GLY A 343 9.65 23.61 24.13
C GLY A 343 10.08 23.66 22.67
N GLU A 344 10.98 24.62 22.37
CA GLU A 344 11.47 24.85 21.00
C GLU A 344 12.75 24.08 20.69
N ASP A 345 13.37 23.44 21.68
CA ASP A 345 14.64 22.72 21.51
C ASP A 345 14.45 21.29 21.02
N TRP A 346 15.38 20.84 20.19
CA TRP A 346 15.46 19.45 19.74
C TRP A 346 15.98 18.57 20.87
N GLN A 347 15.27 17.47 21.11
CA GLN A 347 15.65 16.46 22.10
C GLN A 347 16.13 15.21 21.39
N LYS A 348 17.35 14.79 21.66
CA LYS A 348 17.90 13.54 21.15
C LYS A 348 17.41 12.37 21.97
N ILE A 349 16.75 11.44 21.32
CA ILE A 349 16.26 10.18 21.88
C ILE A 349 17.20 9.05 21.41
N VAL A 350 17.54 8.16 22.34
CA VAL A 350 18.36 6.97 22.05
C VAL A 350 17.70 5.77 22.74
N LEU A 351 17.34 4.77 21.96
CA LEU A 351 16.62 3.58 22.42
C LEU A 351 17.44 2.32 22.15
N ASN A 352 17.49 1.43 23.14
CA ASN A 352 18.02 0.07 22.99
C ASN A 352 16.86 -0.95 22.95
N PRO A 353 17.09 -2.17 22.45
CA PRO A 353 16.03 -3.18 22.36
C PRO A 353 15.35 -3.47 23.70
N GLY A 354 16.11 -3.43 24.79
CA GLY A 354 15.63 -3.73 26.14
C GLY A 354 14.53 -2.79 26.68
N GLN A 355 14.32 -1.65 26.04
CA GLN A 355 13.25 -0.71 26.43
C GLN A 355 11.90 -1.04 25.81
N PHE A 356 11.86 -1.96 24.85
CA PHE A 356 10.63 -2.35 24.17
C PHE A 356 10.03 -3.59 24.80
N THR A 357 8.76 -3.54 25.12
CA THR A 357 8.03 -4.68 25.70
C THR A 357 6.80 -5.04 24.88
N ASP A 358 6.44 -6.31 24.86
CA ASP A 358 5.20 -6.80 24.28
C ASP A 358 4.03 -6.80 25.29
N ALA A 359 2.88 -7.35 24.88
CA ALA A 359 1.70 -7.44 25.72
C ALA A 359 1.88 -8.42 26.90
N ASP A 360 2.82 -9.33 26.82
CA ASP A 360 3.09 -10.34 27.86
C ASP A 360 4.20 -9.91 28.81
N GLY A 361 4.85 -8.77 28.54
CA GLY A 361 5.95 -8.22 29.34
C GLY A 361 7.32 -8.74 28.88
N ALA A 362 7.38 -9.52 27.80
CA ALA A 362 8.65 -9.93 27.24
C ALA A 362 9.36 -8.73 26.59
N VAL A 363 10.69 -8.74 26.69
CA VAL A 363 11.55 -7.65 26.19
C VAL A 363 12.09 -8.00 24.80
N LEU A 364 12.20 -7.03 23.92
CA LEU A 364 12.87 -7.19 22.63
C LEU A 364 14.35 -7.49 22.82
N LYS A 365 14.82 -8.62 22.29
CA LYS A 365 16.20 -9.10 22.51
C LYS A 365 17.25 -8.44 21.61
N GLY A 366 16.81 -7.88 20.49
CA GLY A 366 17.71 -7.25 19.50
C GLY A 366 16.93 -6.79 18.27
N TRP A 367 17.61 -6.12 17.37
CA TRP A 367 17.02 -5.56 16.13
C TRP A 367 16.99 -6.55 14.95
N GLY A 368 17.55 -7.75 15.12
CA GLY A 368 17.58 -8.75 14.06
C GLY A 368 16.20 -9.18 13.61
N LYS A 369 15.95 -9.18 12.29
CA LYS A 369 14.70 -9.64 11.64
C LYS A 369 13.45 -8.83 12.00
N ILE A 370 13.57 -7.59 12.48
CA ILE A 370 12.44 -6.69 12.63
C ILE A 370 11.86 -6.34 11.26
N LYS A 371 10.54 -6.15 11.22
CA LYS A 371 9.81 -5.96 9.96
C LYS A 371 9.11 -4.60 9.86
N GLU A 372 8.69 -4.04 10.98
CA GLU A 372 7.92 -2.80 11.02
C GLU A 372 8.41 -1.89 12.14
N LEU A 373 8.58 -0.61 11.81
CA LEU A 373 8.81 0.49 12.74
C LEU A 373 7.59 1.41 12.72
N ARG A 374 7.15 1.84 13.90
CA ARG A 374 6.01 2.74 14.07
C ARG A 374 6.33 3.84 15.05
N TYR A 375 5.67 4.98 14.90
CA TYR A 375 5.52 5.96 15.97
C TYR A 375 4.19 6.66 15.92
N GLY A 376 3.74 7.10 17.08
CA GLY A 376 2.45 7.72 17.26
C GLY A 376 2.25 8.19 18.70
N PRO A 377 1.09 8.77 19.00
CA PRO A 377 0.73 9.19 20.35
C PRO A 377 0.40 8.00 21.26
N SER A 378 -0.08 6.92 20.67
CA SER A 378 -0.47 5.72 21.40
C SER A 378 -0.35 4.49 20.52
N GLU A 379 -0.21 3.32 21.14
CA GLU A 379 -0.18 2.03 20.47
C GLU A 379 -0.83 0.97 21.38
N THR A 380 -1.52 0.00 20.78
CA THR A 380 -2.02 -1.18 21.50
C THR A 380 -1.39 -2.44 20.92
N VAL A 381 -0.49 -3.00 21.67
CA VAL A 381 0.19 -4.25 21.32
C VAL A 381 -0.66 -5.44 21.77
N ARG A 382 -0.71 -6.49 20.94
CA ARG A 382 -1.44 -7.74 21.21
C ARG A 382 -0.46 -8.87 21.50
N SER A 383 -0.84 -9.79 22.39
CA SER A 383 -0.08 -11.02 22.60
C SER A 383 0.01 -11.85 21.32
N LYS A 384 1.16 -12.47 21.10
CA LYS A 384 1.37 -13.45 20.02
C LYS A 384 0.87 -14.84 20.34
N GLU A 385 0.54 -15.11 21.59
CA GLU A 385 0.01 -16.42 21.99
C GLU A 385 -1.32 -16.67 21.29
N ARG A 386 -1.40 -17.80 20.59
CA ARG A 386 -2.59 -18.18 19.82
C ARG A 386 -3.81 -18.32 20.75
N GLY A 387 -4.86 -17.55 20.44
CA GLY A 387 -6.08 -17.51 21.25
C GLY A 387 -6.03 -16.54 22.43
N SER A 388 -4.89 -15.93 22.74
CA SER A 388 -4.79 -14.91 23.79
C SER A 388 -5.55 -13.63 23.36
N LYS A 389 -6.33 -13.08 24.30
CA LYS A 389 -6.99 -11.78 24.18
C LYS A 389 -6.19 -10.66 24.85
N LYS A 390 -5.02 -10.98 25.38
CA LYS A 390 -4.21 -10.04 26.15
C LYS A 390 -3.70 -8.91 25.25
N ARG A 391 -3.86 -7.70 25.75
CA ARG A 391 -3.44 -6.44 25.08
C ARG A 391 -2.76 -5.56 26.11
N LYS A 392 -1.80 -4.77 25.66
CA LYS A 392 -1.14 -3.73 26.45
C LYS A 392 -1.16 -2.43 25.65
N SER A 393 -1.67 -1.37 26.25
CA SER A 393 -1.69 -0.03 25.67
C SER A 393 -0.49 0.77 26.15
N PHE A 394 0.06 1.56 25.28
CA PHE A 394 1.16 2.49 25.50
C PHE A 394 0.73 3.88 25.07
N GLY A 395 1.29 4.93 25.71
CA GLY A 395 0.98 6.31 25.40
C GLY A 395 -0.44 6.74 25.79
N GLY A 396 -0.93 7.76 25.11
CA GLY A 396 -2.23 8.35 25.38
C GLY A 396 -2.56 9.49 24.40
N PRO A 397 -3.55 10.33 24.74
CA PRO A 397 -3.91 11.47 23.91
C PRO A 397 -2.73 12.42 23.73
N TRP A 398 -2.48 12.83 22.48
CA TRP A 398 -1.46 13.81 22.15
C TRP A 398 -1.96 15.24 22.41
N LYS A 399 -1.11 16.07 23.00
CA LYS A 399 -1.41 17.48 23.25
C LYS A 399 -0.79 18.37 22.18
N GLY A 400 -1.55 19.31 21.65
CA GLY A 400 -1.08 20.28 20.67
C GLY A 400 -0.83 19.71 19.28
N VAL A 401 0.05 20.36 18.52
CA VAL A 401 0.38 19.99 17.14
C VAL A 401 1.26 18.72 17.07
N LYS A 402 1.24 18.02 15.93
CA LYS A 402 2.09 16.85 15.69
C LYS A 402 3.57 17.17 15.95
N PRO A 403 4.39 16.22 16.42
CA PRO A 403 5.80 16.44 16.65
C PRO A 403 6.55 16.70 15.33
N GLN A 404 7.67 17.38 15.42
CA GLN A 404 8.68 17.42 14.38
C GLN A 404 9.73 16.35 14.69
N LEU A 405 10.12 15.62 13.67
CA LEU A 405 11.11 14.54 13.76
C LEU A 405 12.24 14.81 12.76
N ARG A 406 13.44 14.39 13.10
CA ARG A 406 14.59 14.36 12.18
C ARG A 406 15.60 13.30 12.59
N ASP A 407 16.44 12.91 11.64
CA ASP A 407 17.63 12.11 11.84
C ASP A 407 17.38 10.75 12.52
N LEU A 408 16.37 10.01 12.05
CA LEU A 408 16.13 8.64 12.50
C LEU A 408 17.20 7.71 11.93
N ARG A 409 18.00 7.11 12.82
CA ARG A 409 19.15 6.29 12.42
C ARG A 409 19.51 5.18 13.39
N TRP A 410 20.27 4.24 12.88
CA TRP A 410 21.06 3.33 13.71
C TRP A 410 22.36 4.02 14.14
N GLY A 411 22.59 4.14 15.42
CA GLY A 411 23.85 4.58 16.01
C GLY A 411 24.61 3.38 16.59
N VAL A 412 25.93 3.41 16.55
CA VAL A 412 26.80 2.49 17.30
C VAL A 412 27.22 3.21 18.56
N LYS A 413 27.30 2.47 19.70
CA LYS A 413 27.82 3.01 20.96
C LYS A 413 29.24 3.49 20.80
#